data_9bf6a5f38c8fe4e1c40272feee013d91
#
_entry.id   9bf6a5f38c8fe4e1c40272feee013d91
#
_cell.length_a   1.000
_cell.length_b   1.000
_cell.length_c   1.000
_cell.angle_alpha   90.00
_cell.angle_beta   90.00
_cell.angle_gamma   90.00
#
_symmetry.space_group_name_H-M   'P 1'
#
loop_
_entity.id
_entity.type
_entity.pdbx_description
1 polymer ?
#
loop_
_entity_poly.entity_id
_entity_poly.type
_entity_poly.pdbx_seq_one_letter_code
_entity_poly.pdbx_strand_id
1 'polypeptide(L)'
;MEKREELYRGKAKSVYKTDDANRLILLFRNDTSAFDGKRIEQLDRKGMVNNKFNAFIMQKLEAAGIPTQFDKLLGDNECLVKKLDMIPVECVVRNYAAGSLVKRLGVEEGLKLNPYTFELFLKDDAKGDPFINESHVVAFGWGTAEQLAIPGTHMKTRHQLLPRGSGRQRQRGVADIGKAHG
;
A
#
# COMPACT_ATOMS: atom_id res chain seq x y z
N MET A 1 1.31 5.15 -25.00
CA MET A 1 0.26 4.69 -24.07
C MET A 1 -0.50 5.93 -23.63
N GLU A 2 -1.76 5.98 -23.99
CA GLU A 2 -2.61 7.15 -23.82
C GLU A 2 -3.44 7.02 -22.53
N LYS A 3 -3.49 8.08 -21.72
CA LYS A 3 -4.33 8.15 -20.53
C LYS A 3 -5.79 8.37 -20.95
N ARG A 4 -6.70 7.53 -20.43
CA ARG A 4 -8.13 7.57 -20.73
C ARG A 4 -8.93 7.97 -19.48
N GLU A 5 -10.15 7.49 -19.31
CA GLU A 5 -11.04 7.84 -18.23
C GLU A 5 -10.51 7.49 -16.84
N GLU A 6 -10.86 8.32 -15.84
CA GLU A 6 -10.59 8.03 -14.44
C GLU A 6 -11.48 6.87 -13.96
N LEU A 7 -10.85 5.79 -13.46
CA LEU A 7 -11.55 4.65 -12.89
C LEU A 7 -11.87 4.82 -11.41
N TYR A 8 -10.93 5.43 -10.69
CA TYR A 8 -11.02 5.53 -9.24
C TYR A 8 -10.22 6.73 -8.74
N ARG A 9 -10.76 7.40 -7.73
CA ARG A 9 -10.11 8.50 -7.03
C ARG A 9 -10.05 8.20 -5.54
N GLY A 10 -8.85 7.94 -5.02
CA GLY A 10 -8.57 7.80 -3.60
C GLY A 10 -8.14 9.12 -2.94
N LYS A 11 -7.71 9.05 -1.68
CA LYS A 11 -7.29 10.23 -0.88
C LYS A 11 -6.06 10.97 -1.46
N ALA A 12 -5.12 10.27 -2.10
CA ALA A 12 -3.87 10.85 -2.63
C ALA A 12 -3.56 10.47 -4.08
N LYS A 13 -4.27 9.52 -4.65
CA LYS A 13 -4.04 8.97 -6.00
C LYS A 13 -5.33 8.92 -6.79
N SER A 14 -5.21 9.10 -8.12
CA SER A 14 -6.23 8.75 -9.09
C SER A 14 -5.71 7.64 -10.01
N VAL A 15 -6.59 6.75 -10.43
CA VAL A 15 -6.30 5.63 -11.31
C VAL A 15 -7.01 5.83 -12.63
N TYR A 16 -6.28 5.73 -13.72
CA TYR A 16 -6.81 5.94 -15.07
C TYR A 16 -6.65 4.67 -15.92
N LYS A 17 -7.61 4.42 -16.77
CA LYS A 17 -7.47 3.44 -17.87
C LYS A 17 -6.42 3.92 -18.87
N THR A 18 -5.92 2.97 -19.67
CA THR A 18 -5.07 3.24 -20.81
C THR A 18 -5.68 2.61 -22.08
N ASP A 19 -5.02 2.79 -23.20
CA ASP A 19 -5.26 2.07 -24.45
C ASP A 19 -4.91 0.58 -24.36
N ASP A 20 -4.14 0.15 -23.35
CA ASP A 20 -3.87 -1.26 -23.02
C ASP A 20 -4.75 -1.71 -21.84
N ALA A 21 -5.61 -2.71 -22.06
CA ALA A 21 -6.52 -3.24 -21.05
C ALA A 21 -5.82 -3.81 -19.82
N ASN A 22 -4.53 -4.19 -19.93
CA ASN A 22 -3.72 -4.77 -18.85
C ASN A 22 -2.85 -3.73 -18.14
N ARG A 23 -2.99 -2.45 -18.44
CA ARG A 23 -2.20 -1.36 -17.86
C ARG A 23 -3.09 -0.24 -17.36
N LEU A 24 -2.63 0.37 -16.27
CA LEU A 24 -3.26 1.54 -15.67
C LEU A 24 -2.22 2.64 -15.46
N ILE A 25 -2.69 3.90 -15.40
CA ILE A 25 -1.87 5.03 -14.99
C ILE A 25 -2.29 5.45 -13.58
N LEU A 26 -1.32 5.54 -12.68
CA LEU A 26 -1.50 6.15 -11.37
C LEU A 26 -1.02 7.60 -11.40
N LEU A 27 -1.92 8.51 -11.08
CA LEU A 27 -1.61 9.93 -10.85
C LEU A 27 -1.51 10.17 -9.34
N PHE A 28 -0.35 10.56 -8.87
CA PHE A 28 -0.15 11.01 -7.48
C PHE A 28 -0.46 12.49 -7.38
N ARG A 29 -1.47 12.83 -6.57
CA ARG A 29 -1.92 14.21 -6.42
C ARG A 29 -1.20 14.93 -5.28
N ASN A 30 -1.21 16.25 -5.36
CA ASN A 30 -0.69 17.12 -4.30
C ASN A 30 -1.65 17.24 -3.10
N ASP A 31 -2.88 16.74 -3.24
CA ASP A 31 -3.89 16.81 -2.20
C ASP A 31 -3.43 16.12 -0.91
N THR A 32 -3.63 16.78 0.21
CA THR A 32 -3.50 16.23 1.55
C THR A 32 -4.86 16.28 2.22
N SER A 33 -5.33 15.12 2.68
CA SER A 33 -6.58 14.99 3.39
C SER A 33 -6.29 14.80 4.88
N ALA A 34 -6.90 15.63 5.72
CA ALA A 34 -6.93 15.47 7.16
C ALA A 34 -8.39 15.30 7.65
N PHE A 35 -8.57 14.65 8.83
CA PHE A 35 -9.88 14.42 9.44
C PHE A 35 -10.88 13.73 8.50
N ASP A 36 -10.47 12.61 7.88
CA ASP A 36 -11.30 11.82 6.97
C ASP A 36 -11.88 12.60 5.78
N GLY A 37 -11.10 13.52 5.22
CA GLY A 37 -11.47 14.29 4.04
C GLY A 37 -12.16 15.64 4.33
N LYS A 38 -12.39 15.99 5.60
CA LYS A 38 -13.01 17.26 5.98
C LYS A 38 -12.13 18.48 5.70
N ARG A 39 -10.82 18.29 5.60
CA ARG A 39 -9.87 19.34 5.24
C ARG A 39 -8.96 18.84 4.13
N ILE A 40 -8.97 19.51 2.98
CA ILE A 40 -8.09 19.22 1.85
C ILE A 40 -7.15 20.42 1.71
N GLU A 41 -5.87 20.17 1.79
CA GLU A 41 -4.81 21.15 1.51
C GLU A 41 -3.93 20.63 0.38
N GLN A 42 -3.38 21.53 -0.42
CA GLN A 42 -2.42 21.18 -1.44
C GLN A 42 -1.01 21.42 -0.91
N LEU A 43 -0.18 20.38 -0.93
CA LEU A 43 1.24 20.47 -0.64
C LEU A 43 2.01 20.40 -1.95
N ASP A 44 2.74 21.47 -2.25
CA ASP A 44 3.56 21.51 -3.46
C ASP A 44 4.52 20.31 -3.52
N ARG A 45 4.65 19.74 -4.70
CA ARG A 45 5.50 18.58 -5.02
C ARG A 45 5.19 17.27 -4.27
N LYS A 46 4.17 17.20 -3.43
CA LYS A 46 3.82 15.96 -2.71
C LYS A 46 3.58 14.79 -3.67
N GLY A 47 2.83 15.02 -4.74
CA GLY A 47 2.58 14.00 -5.76
C GLY A 47 3.85 13.50 -6.41
N MET A 48 4.76 14.40 -6.79
CA MET A 48 6.06 14.06 -7.36
C MET A 48 6.91 13.24 -6.40
N VAL A 49 7.04 13.68 -5.15
CA VAL A 49 7.82 12.95 -4.12
C VAL A 49 7.25 11.56 -3.90
N ASN A 50 5.94 11.45 -3.76
CA ASN A 50 5.28 10.16 -3.57
C ASN A 50 5.46 9.22 -4.77
N ASN A 51 5.37 9.72 -6.01
CA ASN A 51 5.56 8.93 -7.22
C ASN A 51 7.00 8.42 -7.33
N LYS A 52 7.99 9.31 -7.17
CA LYS A 52 9.41 8.93 -7.23
C LYS A 52 9.82 7.99 -6.12
N PHE A 53 9.31 8.20 -4.89
CA PHE A 53 9.55 7.29 -3.77
C PHE A 53 8.90 5.92 -4.00
N ASN A 54 7.65 5.89 -4.50
CA ASN A 54 6.99 4.65 -4.88
C ASN A 54 7.80 3.88 -5.91
N ALA A 55 8.23 4.53 -7.00
CA ALA A 55 9.05 3.90 -8.03
C ALA A 55 10.37 3.34 -7.47
N PHE A 56 11.07 4.11 -6.63
CA PHE A 56 12.29 3.68 -5.98
C PHE A 56 12.08 2.40 -5.14
N ILE A 57 11.03 2.37 -4.32
CA ILE A 57 10.73 1.20 -3.48
C ILE A 57 10.36 -0.01 -4.34
N MET A 58 9.49 0.15 -5.35
CA MET A 58 9.07 -0.95 -6.21
C MET A 58 10.26 -1.55 -6.98
N GLN A 59 11.14 -0.71 -7.54
CA GLN A 59 12.36 -1.18 -8.21
C GLN A 59 13.32 -1.93 -7.26
N LYS A 60 13.43 -1.48 -5.99
CA LYS A 60 14.23 -2.21 -4.98
C LYS A 60 13.64 -3.57 -4.65
N LEU A 61 12.32 -3.68 -4.58
CA LEU A 61 11.63 -4.96 -4.36
C LEU A 61 11.84 -5.90 -5.55
N GLU A 62 11.68 -5.40 -6.78
CA GLU A 62 11.91 -6.19 -8.00
C GLU A 62 13.36 -6.67 -8.11
N ALA A 63 14.34 -5.83 -7.79
CA ALA A 63 15.74 -6.22 -7.73
C ALA A 63 16.02 -7.30 -6.67
N ALA A 64 15.16 -7.44 -5.66
CA ALA A 64 15.21 -8.50 -4.66
C ALA A 64 14.35 -9.73 -5.04
N GLY A 65 13.84 -9.81 -6.27
CA GLY A 65 13.01 -10.92 -6.76
C GLY A 65 11.54 -10.87 -6.32
N ILE A 66 11.08 -9.75 -5.78
CA ILE A 66 9.67 -9.56 -5.37
C ILE A 66 8.93 -8.86 -6.50
N PRO A 67 7.99 -9.53 -7.18
CA PRO A 67 7.21 -8.92 -8.26
C PRO A 67 6.33 -7.78 -7.72
N THR A 68 6.23 -6.69 -8.49
CA THR A 68 5.38 -5.55 -8.16
C THR A 68 4.45 -5.20 -9.31
N GLN A 69 3.49 -4.32 -9.05
CA GLN A 69 2.63 -3.76 -10.10
C GLN A 69 3.35 -2.69 -10.94
N PHE A 70 4.46 -2.14 -10.48
CA PHE A 70 5.16 -1.04 -11.14
C PHE A 70 5.69 -1.49 -12.52
N ASP A 71 5.56 -0.61 -13.52
CA ASP A 71 6.15 -0.78 -14.84
C ASP A 71 7.20 0.31 -15.06
N LYS A 72 6.78 1.57 -15.17
CA LYS A 72 7.71 2.70 -15.37
C LYS A 72 7.11 4.03 -14.93
N LEU A 73 7.97 5.01 -14.70
CA LEU A 73 7.57 6.41 -14.57
C LEU A 73 7.15 6.96 -15.94
N LEU A 74 6.06 7.73 -15.97
CA LEU A 74 5.59 8.47 -17.14
C LEU A 74 5.89 9.96 -17.02
N GLY A 75 6.06 10.46 -15.82
CA GLY A 75 6.33 11.83 -15.51
C GLY A 75 6.63 12.04 -14.03
N ASP A 76 6.64 13.29 -13.59
CA ASP A 76 6.97 13.62 -12.21
C ASP A 76 5.98 13.01 -11.21
N ASN A 77 4.71 13.00 -11.52
CA ASN A 77 3.65 12.53 -10.63
C ASN A 77 2.79 11.40 -11.21
N GLU A 78 3.20 10.80 -12.33
CA GLU A 78 2.50 9.69 -12.97
C GLU A 78 3.40 8.48 -13.19
N CYS A 79 2.87 7.30 -12.99
CA CYS A 79 3.52 6.04 -13.35
C CYS A 79 2.55 5.07 -14.01
N LEU A 80 3.12 4.22 -14.87
CA LEU A 80 2.44 3.08 -15.47
C LEU A 80 2.54 1.88 -14.54
N VAL A 81 1.45 1.16 -14.40
CA VAL A 81 1.37 -0.05 -13.58
C VAL A 81 0.59 -1.14 -14.30
N LYS A 82 0.86 -2.38 -13.93
CA LYS A 82 0.06 -3.55 -14.33
C LYS A 82 -1.33 -3.43 -13.67
N LYS A 83 -2.38 -3.76 -14.42
CA LYS A 83 -3.71 -3.91 -13.85
C LYS A 83 -3.77 -5.24 -13.11
N LEU A 84 -4.11 -5.18 -11.82
CA LEU A 84 -4.21 -6.34 -10.96
C LEU A 84 -5.62 -6.44 -10.37
N ASP A 85 -6.08 -7.67 -10.12
CA ASP A 85 -7.27 -7.92 -9.32
C ASP A 85 -6.87 -7.84 -7.84
N MET A 86 -7.34 -6.80 -7.15
CA MET A 86 -6.94 -6.51 -5.79
C MET A 86 -7.69 -7.40 -4.79
N ILE A 87 -6.93 -7.99 -3.85
CA ILE A 87 -7.51 -8.61 -2.66
C ILE A 87 -7.85 -7.47 -1.69
N PRO A 88 -9.08 -7.42 -1.12
CA PRO A 88 -9.50 -6.33 -0.24
C PRO A 88 -8.88 -6.45 1.17
N VAL A 89 -7.56 -6.66 1.24
CA VAL A 89 -6.82 -6.85 2.49
C VAL A 89 -5.61 -5.93 2.52
N GLU A 90 -5.52 -5.11 3.56
CA GLU A 90 -4.33 -4.30 3.87
C GLU A 90 -3.40 -5.09 4.80
N CYS A 91 -2.15 -5.29 4.39
CA CYS A 91 -1.11 -5.91 5.20
C CYS A 91 -0.25 -4.82 5.85
N VAL A 92 -0.15 -4.84 7.18
CA VAL A 92 0.57 -3.82 7.95
C VAL A 92 1.67 -4.45 8.78
N VAL A 93 2.92 -3.98 8.60
CA VAL A 93 4.05 -4.32 9.47
C VAL A 93 4.36 -3.14 10.36
N ARG A 94 4.54 -3.40 11.67
CA ARG A 94 4.93 -2.37 12.65
C ARG A 94 6.20 -2.77 13.39
N ASN A 95 7.17 -1.87 13.39
CA ASN A 95 8.37 -1.97 14.21
C ASN A 95 8.23 -1.25 15.56
N TYR A 96 7.27 -0.33 15.61
CA TYR A 96 6.94 0.47 16.79
C TYR A 96 5.43 0.51 16.95
N ALA A 97 4.98 0.47 18.20
CA ALA A 97 3.57 0.65 18.53
C ALA A 97 3.11 2.05 18.15
N ALA A 98 2.11 2.15 17.28
CA ALA A 98 1.55 3.42 16.84
C ALA A 98 0.12 3.27 16.30
N GLY A 99 -0.65 4.36 16.34
CA GLY A 99 -1.96 4.48 15.71
C GLY A 99 -2.98 3.48 16.26
N SER A 100 -3.65 2.71 15.38
CA SER A 100 -4.72 1.78 15.78
C SER A 100 -4.27 0.65 16.71
N LEU A 101 -3.00 0.22 16.64
CA LEU A 101 -2.44 -0.77 17.56
C LEU A 101 -2.45 -0.27 19.01
N VAL A 102 -1.97 0.96 19.23
CA VAL A 102 -1.95 1.59 20.55
C VAL A 102 -3.35 1.71 21.13
N LYS A 103 -4.30 2.20 20.33
CA LYS A 103 -5.70 2.33 20.75
C LYS A 103 -6.35 1.00 21.08
N ARG A 104 -6.05 -0.05 20.32
CA ARG A 104 -6.66 -1.37 20.47
C ARG A 104 -6.09 -2.16 21.63
N LEU A 105 -4.78 -2.05 21.88
CA LEU A 105 -4.09 -2.85 22.90
C LEU A 105 -3.74 -2.08 24.17
N GLY A 106 -3.92 -0.75 24.20
CA GLY A 106 -3.60 0.07 25.37
C GLY A 106 -2.10 0.13 25.70
N VAL A 107 -1.23 -0.12 24.74
CA VAL A 107 0.23 -0.08 24.91
C VAL A 107 0.77 1.33 24.69
N GLU A 108 1.97 1.60 25.21
CA GLU A 108 2.65 2.89 25.06
C GLU A 108 2.97 3.18 23.59
N GLU A 109 2.68 4.41 23.12
CA GLU A 109 3.03 4.83 21.77
C GLU A 109 4.56 5.00 21.64
N GLY A 110 5.12 4.42 20.57
CA GLY A 110 6.55 4.43 20.31
C GLY A 110 7.30 3.24 20.93
N LEU A 111 6.61 2.34 21.64
CA LEU A 111 7.21 1.10 22.13
C LEU A 111 7.80 0.32 20.96
N LYS A 112 9.08 -0.06 21.05
CA LYS A 112 9.75 -0.88 20.04
C LYS A 112 9.23 -2.32 20.12
N LEU A 113 8.77 -2.83 18.98
CA LEU A 113 8.26 -4.20 18.86
C LEU A 113 9.39 -5.14 18.44
N ASN A 114 9.60 -6.20 19.21
CA ASN A 114 10.58 -7.24 18.89
C ASN A 114 10.00 -8.61 19.30
N PRO A 115 9.61 -9.45 18.30
CA PRO A 115 9.63 -9.21 16.85
C PRO A 115 8.66 -8.10 16.42
N TYR A 116 8.77 -7.67 15.15
CA TYR A 116 7.78 -6.79 14.53
C TYR A 116 6.40 -7.47 14.49
N THR A 117 5.31 -6.71 14.47
CA THR A 117 3.97 -7.25 14.25
C THR A 117 3.60 -7.25 12.78
N PHE A 118 2.84 -8.27 12.36
CA PHE A 118 2.19 -8.35 11.07
C PHE A 118 0.68 -8.44 11.30
N GLU A 119 -0.04 -7.51 10.72
CA GLU A 119 -1.49 -7.35 10.92
C GLU A 119 -2.21 -7.30 9.59
N LEU A 120 -3.44 -7.81 9.56
CA LEU A 120 -4.34 -7.73 8.42
C LEU A 120 -5.55 -6.86 8.75
N PHE A 121 -5.97 -6.05 7.78
CA PHE A 121 -7.18 -5.24 7.87
C PHE A 121 -8.01 -5.44 6.61
N LEU A 122 -9.33 -5.58 6.77
CA LEU A 122 -10.24 -5.55 5.63
C LEU A 122 -10.26 -4.12 5.06
N LYS A 123 -10.08 -4.00 3.77
CA LYS A 123 -10.16 -2.70 3.10
C LYS A 123 -11.62 -2.33 2.84
N ASP A 124 -12.24 -1.73 3.84
CA ASP A 124 -13.63 -1.28 3.83
C ASP A 124 -13.71 0.05 4.59
N ASP A 125 -13.59 1.15 3.85
CA ASP A 125 -13.59 2.51 4.43
C ASP A 125 -14.89 2.80 5.22
N ALA A 126 -16.04 2.22 4.80
CA ALA A 126 -17.31 2.40 5.49
C ALA A 126 -17.34 1.74 6.87
N LYS A 127 -16.57 0.67 7.05
CA LYS A 127 -16.42 -0.05 8.33
C LYS A 127 -15.17 0.40 9.12
N GLY A 128 -14.42 1.37 8.63
CA GLY A 128 -13.20 1.86 9.27
C GLY A 128 -12.03 0.89 9.21
N ASP A 129 -11.91 0.12 8.13
CA ASP A 129 -10.84 -0.87 7.89
C ASP A 129 -10.64 -1.81 9.12
N PRO A 130 -11.60 -2.69 9.44
CA PRO A 130 -11.55 -3.51 10.65
C PRO A 130 -10.37 -4.48 10.65
N PHE A 131 -9.80 -4.71 11.83
CA PHE A 131 -8.77 -5.73 12.04
C PHE A 131 -9.34 -7.12 11.77
N ILE A 132 -8.62 -7.91 10.99
CA ILE A 132 -8.95 -9.29 10.63
C ILE A 132 -7.74 -10.20 10.77
N ASN A 133 -7.93 -11.50 10.65
CA ASN A 133 -6.87 -12.48 10.59
C ASN A 133 -6.95 -13.34 9.31
N GLU A 134 -5.99 -14.22 9.11
CA GLU A 134 -5.90 -15.07 7.92
C GLU A 134 -7.14 -15.97 7.77
N SER A 135 -7.69 -16.51 8.87
CA SER A 135 -8.87 -17.37 8.80
C SER A 135 -10.12 -16.62 8.33
N HIS A 136 -10.26 -15.33 8.68
CA HIS A 136 -11.34 -14.50 8.14
C HIS A 136 -11.21 -14.34 6.63
N VAL A 137 -10.00 -14.07 6.12
CA VAL A 137 -9.77 -13.87 4.67
C VAL A 137 -10.18 -15.10 3.88
N VAL A 138 -9.80 -16.29 4.36
CA VAL A 138 -10.13 -17.56 3.70
C VAL A 138 -11.61 -17.90 3.84
N ALA A 139 -12.17 -17.81 5.05
CA ALA A 139 -13.55 -18.18 5.33
C ALA A 139 -14.57 -17.33 4.56
N PHE A 140 -14.27 -16.04 4.36
CA PHE A 140 -15.14 -15.12 3.61
C PHE A 140 -14.81 -15.05 2.11
N GLY A 141 -13.85 -15.86 1.62
CA GLY A 141 -13.49 -15.91 0.20
C GLY A 141 -12.84 -14.63 -0.34
N TRP A 142 -12.23 -13.81 0.53
CA TRP A 142 -11.52 -12.60 0.11
C TRP A 142 -10.15 -12.92 -0.50
N GLY A 143 -9.56 -14.07 -0.15
CA GLY A 143 -8.30 -14.58 -0.68
C GLY A 143 -8.05 -16.01 -0.23
N THR A 144 -6.97 -16.62 -0.73
CA THR A 144 -6.54 -17.98 -0.35
C THR A 144 -5.40 -17.95 0.66
N ALA A 145 -5.15 -19.08 1.34
CA ALA A 145 -4.03 -19.21 2.26
C ALA A 145 -2.68 -19.00 1.54
N GLU A 146 -2.55 -19.50 0.31
CA GLU A 146 -1.36 -19.33 -0.51
C GLU A 146 -1.11 -17.86 -0.87
N GLN A 147 -2.19 -17.12 -1.21
CA GLN A 147 -2.09 -15.69 -1.49
C GLN A 147 -1.66 -14.89 -0.26
N LEU A 148 -2.05 -15.31 0.95
CA LEU A 148 -1.63 -14.66 2.20
C LEU A 148 -0.19 -15.01 2.61
N ALA A 149 0.30 -16.20 2.27
CA ALA A 149 1.68 -16.61 2.55
C ALA A 149 2.71 -15.72 1.82
N ILE A 150 2.38 -15.24 0.61
CA ILE A 150 3.24 -14.39 -0.20
C ILE A 150 3.57 -13.06 0.51
N PRO A 151 2.60 -12.25 0.96
CA PRO A 151 2.88 -11.01 1.69
C PRO A 151 3.67 -11.23 2.97
N GLY A 152 3.35 -12.26 3.73
CA GLY A 152 4.08 -12.60 4.94
C GLY A 152 5.58 -12.81 4.68
N THR A 153 5.93 -13.50 3.61
CA THR A 153 7.31 -13.72 3.18
C THR A 153 7.95 -12.44 2.63
N HIS A 154 7.26 -11.74 1.72
CA HIS A 154 7.77 -10.51 1.11
C HIS A 154 7.91 -9.35 2.10
N MET A 155 7.04 -9.25 3.09
CA MET A 155 7.13 -8.23 4.14
C MET A 155 8.34 -8.47 5.06
N LYS A 156 8.71 -9.73 5.33
CA LYS A 156 9.96 -10.06 6.01
C LYS A 156 11.17 -9.57 5.20
N THR A 157 11.21 -9.87 3.90
CA THR A 157 12.28 -9.44 3.00
C THR A 157 12.35 -7.91 2.90
N ARG A 158 11.21 -7.22 2.72
CA ARG A 158 11.15 -5.75 2.69
C ARG A 158 11.70 -5.13 3.97
N HIS A 159 11.39 -5.71 5.13
CA HIS A 159 11.89 -5.24 6.42
C HIS A 159 13.43 -5.30 6.51
N GLN A 160 14.05 -6.27 5.84
CA GLN A 160 15.50 -6.42 5.78
C GLN A 160 16.17 -5.46 4.79
N LEU A 161 15.47 -5.10 3.69
CA LEU A 161 16.01 -4.29 2.59
C LEU A 161 15.92 -2.78 2.82
N LEU A 162 14.97 -2.32 3.63
CA LEU A 162 14.81 -0.88 3.89
C LEU A 162 15.68 -0.46 5.08
N PRO A 163 16.44 0.64 4.95
CA PRO A 163 17.26 1.14 6.05
C PRO A 163 16.37 1.45 7.28
N ARG A 164 16.83 1.03 8.44
CA ARG A 164 16.20 1.33 9.72
C ARG A 164 16.38 2.83 10.01
N GLY A 165 15.46 3.65 9.54
CA GLY A 165 15.47 5.08 9.84
C GLY A 165 15.27 5.29 11.36
N SER A 166 16.16 6.06 11.97
CA SER A 166 16.01 6.59 13.33
C SER A 166 14.99 7.73 13.29
N GLY A 167 13.71 7.44 13.21
CA GLY A 167 12.65 8.45 13.18
C GLY A 167 11.28 7.82 13.28
N ARG A 168 10.36 8.51 13.93
CA ARG A 168 8.94 8.18 14.06
C ARG A 168 8.25 8.14 12.68
N GLN A 169 8.55 7.15 11.86
CA GLN A 169 7.87 6.96 10.59
C GLN A 169 6.77 5.92 10.76
N ARG A 170 5.52 6.37 10.61
CA ARG A 170 4.39 5.50 10.30
C ARG A 170 4.64 4.91 8.92
N GLN A 171 5.29 3.76 8.85
CA GLN A 171 5.36 3.01 7.60
C GLN A 171 4.08 2.19 7.47
N ARG A 172 3.03 2.79 6.91
CA ARG A 172 1.95 2.03 6.29
C ARG A 172 2.45 1.58 4.92
N GLY A 173 2.96 0.37 4.86
CA GLY A 173 3.20 -0.30 3.60
C GLY A 173 1.91 -0.98 3.18
N VAL A 174 1.17 -0.40 2.26
CA VAL A 174 0.11 -1.11 1.55
C VAL A 174 0.80 -2.02 0.56
N ALA A 175 0.85 -3.31 0.84
CA ALA A 175 1.16 -4.30 -0.17
C ALA A 175 -0.15 -4.58 -0.91
N ASP A 176 -0.29 -4.00 -2.10
CA ASP A 176 -1.37 -4.32 -3.02
C ASP A 176 -1.11 -5.74 -3.54
N ILE A 177 -1.83 -6.71 -3.00
CA ILE A 177 -1.74 -8.11 -3.42
C ILE A 177 -2.65 -8.28 -4.63
N GLY A 178 -2.04 -8.32 -5.83
CA GLY A 178 -2.75 -8.68 -7.05
C GLY A 178 -2.73 -10.19 -7.28
N LYS A 179 -3.83 -10.74 -7.79
CA LYS A 179 -3.84 -12.09 -8.36
C LYS A 179 -3.02 -12.07 -9.65
N ALA A 180 -1.88 -12.76 -9.68
CA ALA A 180 -1.21 -13.07 -10.93
C ALA A 180 -2.04 -14.16 -11.62
N HIS A 181 -2.66 -13.83 -12.75
CA HIS A 181 -3.15 -14.85 -13.68
C HIS A 181 -1.92 -15.37 -14.44
N GLY A 182 -1.63 -16.68 -14.25
CA GLY A 182 -0.72 -17.44 -15.08
C GLY A 182 -1.30 -17.71 -16.48
#